data_1d3c5274e9843ad32bd0a377486f8cad
#
_entry.id   1d3c5274e9843ad32bd0a377486f8cad
#
_cell.length_a   1.000
_cell.length_b   1.000
_cell.length_c   1.000
_cell.angle_alpha   90.00
_cell.angle_beta   90.00
_cell.angle_gamma   90.00
#
_symmetry.space_group_name_H-M   'P 1'
#
loop_
_entity.id
_entity.type
_entity.pdbx_description
1 polymer ?
#
loop_
_entity_poly.entity_id
_entity_poly.type
_entity_poly.pdbx_seq_one_letter_code
_entity_poly.pdbx_strand_id
1 'polypeptide(L)'
;MGESEREPSSLRAAEPFDISGTKDRLAAGTGGYEVVHRSPGLEIGVYVLVSPEADRQSPHDDDEVYIVIEGSGVLEIEGENVELRQGHAVFVPAGAEHRFVGYEQLSVLVILEKWRR
;
A
#
# COMPACT_ATOMS: atom_id res chain seq x y z
N MET A 1 -5.41 -34.30 -7.35
CA MET A 1 -4.68 -33.45 -6.91
C MET A 1 -5.29 -32.24 -6.33
N GLY A 2 -4.56 -31.44 -5.75
CA GLY A 2 -5.13 -30.45 -4.93
C GLY A 2 -5.90 -29.36 -5.60
N GLU A 3 -5.82 -29.27 -6.90
CA GLU A 3 -6.48 -28.16 -7.54
C GLU A 3 -7.95 -28.20 -7.40
N SER A 4 -8.54 -29.36 -7.36
CA SER A 4 -9.98 -29.41 -7.29
C SER A 4 -10.49 -28.82 -6.00
N GLU A 5 -9.62 -28.64 -5.04
CA GLU A 5 -10.03 -28.06 -3.79
C GLU A 5 -9.71 -26.60 -3.66
N ARG A 6 -9.34 -26.01 -4.75
CA ARG A 6 -8.99 -24.63 -4.69
C ARG A 6 -10.15 -23.80 -4.25
N GLU A 7 -9.81 -22.79 -3.55
CA GLU A 7 -10.76 -21.87 -3.00
C GLU A 7 -11.34 -20.97 -4.07
N PRO A 8 -12.32 -20.17 -3.72
CA PRO A 8 -12.88 -19.19 -4.61
C PRO A 8 -11.81 -18.30 -5.22
N SER A 9 -12.22 -17.53 -6.21
CA SER A 9 -11.29 -16.74 -6.99
C SER A 9 -10.42 -15.81 -6.15
N SER A 10 -10.86 -15.43 -4.95
CA SER A 10 -10.06 -14.55 -4.11
C SER A 10 -8.74 -15.21 -3.71
N LEU A 11 -8.63 -16.54 -3.82
CA LEU A 11 -7.39 -17.25 -3.47
C LEU A 11 -6.67 -17.77 -4.68
N ARG A 12 -7.03 -17.31 -5.84
CA ARG A 12 -6.43 -17.79 -7.06
C ARG A 12 -5.01 -17.29 -7.17
N ALA A 13 -4.05 -18.19 -7.29
CA ALA A 13 -2.65 -17.83 -7.24
C ALA A 13 -2.06 -17.46 -8.59
N ALA A 14 -2.70 -17.83 -9.68
CA ALA A 14 -2.10 -17.66 -10.99
C ALA A 14 -2.49 -16.38 -11.70
N GLU A 15 -3.40 -15.63 -11.13
CA GLU A 15 -3.91 -14.46 -11.83
C GLU A 15 -3.17 -13.21 -11.35
N PRO A 16 -2.48 -12.49 -12.23
CA PRO A 16 -1.77 -11.30 -11.79
C PRO A 16 -2.71 -10.14 -11.52
N PHE A 17 -2.27 -9.23 -10.68
CA PHE A 17 -2.97 -7.96 -10.52
C PHE A 17 -2.04 -6.85 -11.02
N ASP A 18 -2.64 -5.85 -11.66
CA ASP A 18 -1.90 -4.84 -12.42
C ASP A 18 -1.55 -3.65 -11.54
N ILE A 19 -0.37 -3.71 -10.95
CA ILE A 19 0.09 -2.63 -10.07
C ILE A 19 0.35 -1.36 -10.86
N SER A 20 1.02 -1.48 -12.00
CA SER A 20 1.39 -0.30 -12.79
C SER A 20 0.18 0.41 -13.36
N GLY A 21 -0.76 -0.34 -13.91
CA GLY A 21 -1.97 0.27 -14.47
C GLY A 21 -2.81 0.92 -13.40
N THR A 22 -2.91 0.31 -12.24
CA THR A 22 -3.64 0.90 -11.13
C THR A 22 -3.00 2.21 -10.69
N LYS A 23 -1.68 2.20 -10.56
CA LYS A 23 -0.93 3.39 -10.18
C LYS A 23 -1.15 4.51 -11.19
N ASP A 24 -1.06 4.20 -12.48
CA ASP A 24 -1.20 5.22 -13.52
C ASP A 24 -2.61 5.81 -13.50
N ARG A 25 -3.61 4.99 -13.31
CA ARG A 25 -4.99 5.48 -13.29
C ARG A 25 -5.23 6.39 -12.10
N LEU A 26 -4.72 6.02 -10.93
CA LEU A 26 -4.89 6.86 -9.74
C LEU A 26 -4.11 8.15 -9.87
N ALA A 27 -2.92 8.10 -10.46
CA ALA A 27 -2.08 9.28 -10.62
C ALA A 27 -2.67 10.26 -11.62
N ALA A 28 -3.44 9.77 -12.57
CA ALA A 28 -4.09 10.65 -13.54
C ALA A 28 -5.23 11.44 -12.92
N GLY A 29 -5.72 11.03 -11.76
CA GLY A 29 -6.73 11.76 -11.02
C GLY A 29 -6.10 12.49 -9.84
N THR A 30 -6.75 12.42 -8.69
CA THR A 30 -6.27 13.08 -7.49
C THR A 30 -5.62 12.10 -6.52
N GLY A 31 -5.25 10.93 -7.01
CA GLY A 31 -4.65 9.90 -6.19
C GLY A 31 -5.70 9.04 -5.52
N GLY A 32 -5.32 8.36 -4.45
CA GLY A 32 -6.21 7.52 -3.68
C GLY A 32 -5.63 6.15 -3.46
N TYR A 33 -6.38 5.32 -2.79
CA TYR A 33 -5.97 3.97 -2.43
C TYR A 33 -6.90 2.97 -3.10
N GLU A 34 -6.33 1.97 -3.73
CA GLU A 34 -7.13 0.92 -4.37
C GLU A 34 -6.55 -0.44 -4.02
N VAL A 35 -7.39 -1.34 -3.53
CA VAL A 35 -6.99 -2.70 -3.20
C VAL A 35 -6.88 -3.50 -4.49
N VAL A 36 -5.75 -4.15 -4.70
CA VAL A 36 -5.54 -5.00 -5.87
C VAL A 36 -5.56 -6.48 -5.53
N HIS A 37 -5.43 -6.82 -4.25
CA HIS A 37 -5.53 -8.21 -3.80
C HIS A 37 -6.04 -8.24 -2.38
N ARG A 38 -6.95 -9.16 -2.08
CA ARG A 38 -7.41 -9.35 -0.71
C ARG A 38 -7.64 -10.83 -0.48
N SER A 39 -7.08 -11.33 0.60
CA SER A 39 -7.28 -12.70 1.05
C SER A 39 -7.38 -12.65 2.58
N PRO A 40 -7.69 -13.77 3.23
CA PRO A 40 -7.88 -13.72 4.68
C PRO A 40 -6.71 -13.16 5.47
N GLY A 41 -5.47 -13.41 5.04
CA GLY A 41 -4.31 -12.97 5.79
C GLY A 41 -3.57 -11.81 5.18
N LEU A 42 -4.03 -11.26 4.04
CA LEU A 42 -3.19 -10.31 3.32
C LEU A 42 -4.04 -9.37 2.49
N GLU A 43 -3.70 -8.10 2.54
CA GLU A 43 -4.26 -7.11 1.63
C GLU A 43 -3.12 -6.40 0.95
N ILE A 44 -3.22 -6.24 -0.37
CA ILE A 44 -2.24 -5.49 -1.14
C ILE A 44 -2.98 -4.39 -1.87
N GLY A 45 -2.49 -3.17 -1.75
CA GLY A 45 -3.10 -2.03 -2.40
C GLY A 45 -2.06 -1.14 -3.03
N VAL A 46 -2.54 -0.21 -3.84
CA VAL A 46 -1.73 0.83 -4.44
C VAL A 46 -2.23 2.15 -3.89
N TYR A 47 -1.33 2.93 -3.31
CA TYR A 47 -1.67 4.21 -2.72
C TYR A 47 -0.91 5.29 -3.46
N VAL A 48 -1.64 6.22 -4.05
CA VAL A 48 -1.04 7.31 -4.81
C VAL A 48 -1.42 8.62 -4.14
N LEU A 49 -0.42 9.41 -3.82
CA LEU A 49 -0.60 10.71 -3.17
C LEU A 49 -0.16 11.79 -4.15
N VAL A 50 -1.05 12.73 -4.40
CA VAL A 50 -0.80 13.82 -5.34
C VAL A 50 -1.03 15.14 -4.62
N SER A 51 0.00 15.99 -4.58
CA SER A 51 -0.11 17.31 -3.97
C SER A 51 -1.19 18.11 -4.69
N PRO A 52 -1.99 18.91 -3.99
CA PRO A 52 -1.87 19.27 -2.58
C PRO A 52 -2.68 18.43 -1.61
N GLU A 53 -3.21 17.32 -2.06
CA GLU A 53 -4.01 16.47 -1.18
C GLU A 53 -3.14 15.93 -0.05
N ALA A 54 -3.65 16.00 1.16
CA ALA A 54 -2.91 15.52 2.32
C ALA A 54 -3.19 14.04 2.55
N ASP A 55 -2.21 13.36 3.14
CA ASP A 55 -2.41 11.99 3.59
C ASP A 55 -3.23 12.04 4.88
N ARG A 56 -4.41 11.44 4.87
CA ARG A 56 -5.34 11.52 5.99
C ARG A 56 -5.56 10.18 6.66
N GLN A 57 -4.64 9.27 6.50
CA GLN A 57 -4.83 7.94 7.07
C GLN A 57 -4.73 7.98 8.60
N SER A 58 -5.36 7.00 9.23
CA SER A 58 -5.34 6.81 10.68
C SER A 58 -4.52 5.56 11.01
N PRO A 59 -4.01 5.46 12.23
CA PRO A 59 -3.36 4.22 12.64
C PRO A 59 -4.32 3.05 12.52
N HIS A 60 -3.78 1.88 12.20
CA HIS A 60 -4.60 0.68 12.12
C HIS A 60 -3.86 -0.49 12.77
N ASP A 61 -4.60 -1.59 12.94
CA ASP A 61 -4.13 -2.70 13.73
C ASP A 61 -3.26 -3.69 12.97
N ASP A 62 -2.93 -3.37 11.74
CA ASP A 62 -2.19 -4.29 10.88
C ASP A 62 -0.73 -3.87 10.77
N ASP A 63 0.16 -4.84 10.74
CA ASP A 63 1.53 -4.55 10.31
C ASP A 63 1.49 -4.23 8.83
N GLU A 64 2.38 -3.34 8.41
CA GLU A 64 2.30 -2.79 7.07
C GLU A 64 3.69 -2.61 6.49
N VAL A 65 3.81 -2.87 5.19
CA VAL A 65 5.04 -2.53 4.46
C VAL A 65 4.64 -1.63 3.29
N TYR A 66 5.36 -0.53 3.16
CA TYR A 66 5.25 0.33 1.99
C TYR A 66 6.46 0.09 1.10
N ILE A 67 6.24 -0.03 -0.20
CA ILE A 67 7.31 -0.11 -1.18
C ILE A 67 7.07 1.03 -2.16
N VAL A 68 8.04 1.94 -2.29
CA VAL A 68 7.88 3.10 -3.16
C VAL A 68 8.05 2.66 -4.61
N ILE A 69 6.97 2.81 -5.39
CA ILE A 69 6.94 2.46 -6.80
C ILE A 69 7.48 3.60 -7.64
N GLU A 70 7.11 4.83 -7.27
CA GLU A 70 7.47 5.99 -8.06
C GLU A 70 7.43 7.23 -7.19
N GLY A 71 8.33 8.18 -7.43
CA GLY A 71 8.34 9.43 -6.72
C GLY A 71 9.13 9.37 -5.43
N SER A 72 8.94 10.37 -4.59
CA SER A 72 9.64 10.46 -3.32
C SER A 72 8.78 11.23 -2.32
N GLY A 73 9.12 11.08 -1.05
CA GLY A 73 8.43 11.78 0.02
C GLY A 73 9.04 11.43 1.34
N VAL A 74 8.40 11.87 2.40
CA VAL A 74 8.86 11.61 3.77
C VAL A 74 7.72 10.91 4.50
N LEU A 75 8.05 9.83 5.18
CA LEU A 75 7.09 9.19 6.09
C LEU A 75 7.38 9.69 7.49
N GLU A 76 6.40 10.39 8.07
CA GLU A 76 6.43 10.72 9.49
C GLU A 76 5.88 9.52 10.23
N ILE A 77 6.68 8.92 11.09
CA ILE A 77 6.24 7.78 11.86
C ILE A 77 6.67 7.94 13.30
N GLU A 78 5.71 7.96 14.21
CA GLU A 78 5.95 8.14 15.64
C GLU A 78 6.88 9.32 15.91
N GLY A 79 6.66 10.40 15.21
CA GLY A 79 7.43 11.62 15.40
C GLY A 79 8.76 11.67 14.70
N GLU A 80 9.14 10.63 13.99
CA GLU A 80 10.40 10.60 13.25
C GLU A 80 10.13 10.68 11.76
N ASN A 81 11.07 11.27 11.03
CA ASN A 81 10.95 11.42 9.59
C ASN A 81 11.85 10.43 8.88
N VAL A 82 11.28 9.69 7.95
CA VAL A 82 12.02 8.73 7.13
C VAL A 82 11.88 9.16 5.68
N GLU A 83 13.00 9.50 5.04
CA GLU A 83 12.99 9.88 3.64
C GLU A 83 12.92 8.65 2.77
N LEU A 84 12.04 8.69 1.78
CA LEU A 84 11.80 7.55 0.90
C LEU A 84 11.82 7.99 -0.54
N ARG A 85 12.31 7.12 -1.41
CA ARG A 85 12.27 7.35 -2.84
C ARG A 85 12.12 6.01 -3.54
N GLN A 86 11.95 6.07 -4.84
CA GLN A 86 11.69 4.89 -5.64
C GLN A 86 12.65 3.76 -5.30
N GLY A 87 12.13 2.58 -5.08
CA GLY A 87 12.89 1.41 -4.72
C GLY A 87 13.07 1.19 -3.23
N HIS A 88 12.70 2.17 -2.40
CA HIS A 88 12.77 2.01 -0.95
C HIS A 88 11.55 1.27 -0.43
N ALA A 89 11.74 0.54 0.65
CA ALA A 89 10.64 -0.06 1.40
C ALA A 89 10.79 0.28 2.86
N VAL A 90 9.68 0.35 3.57
CA VAL A 90 9.70 0.66 5.00
C VAL A 90 8.60 -0.15 5.70
N PHE A 91 8.89 -0.60 6.90
CA PHE A 91 7.96 -1.35 7.73
C PHE A 91 7.31 -0.41 8.73
N VAL A 92 5.99 -0.52 8.87
CA VAL A 92 5.22 0.25 9.84
C VAL A 92 4.51 -0.74 10.75
N PRO A 93 4.85 -0.77 12.03
CA PRO A 93 4.20 -1.71 12.95
C PRO A 93 2.76 -1.32 13.22
N ALA A 94 1.97 -2.30 13.59
CA ALA A 94 0.58 -2.10 13.96
C ALA A 94 0.46 -1.02 15.03
N GLY A 95 -0.50 -0.14 14.88
CA GLY A 95 -0.78 0.89 15.86
C GLY A 95 0.09 2.14 15.78
N ALA A 96 1.13 2.13 14.97
CA ALA A 96 2.01 3.29 14.89
C ALA A 96 1.32 4.43 14.15
N GLU A 97 1.43 5.63 14.69
CA GLU A 97 0.94 6.81 13.99
C GLU A 97 1.90 7.16 12.88
N HIS A 98 1.36 7.34 11.68
CA HIS A 98 2.21 7.60 10.53
C HIS A 98 1.42 8.30 9.45
N ARG A 99 2.15 9.09 8.63
CA ARG A 99 1.58 9.69 7.43
C ARG A 99 2.70 10.15 6.52
N PHE A 100 2.39 10.20 5.24
CA PHE A 100 3.34 10.73 4.27
C PHE A 100 3.22 12.25 4.19
N VAL A 101 4.35 12.91 4.08
CA VAL A 101 4.42 14.36 3.91
C VAL A 101 5.51 14.67 2.88
N GLY A 102 5.58 15.92 2.46
CA GLY A 102 6.70 16.37 1.64
C GLY A 102 6.79 15.73 0.28
N TYR A 103 5.65 15.41 -0.33
CA TYR A 103 5.63 14.82 -1.66
C TYR A 103 4.95 15.76 -2.63
N GLU A 104 5.30 15.66 -3.92
CA GLU A 104 4.49 16.22 -4.98
C GLU A 104 3.64 15.12 -5.57
N GLN A 105 4.27 14.00 -5.89
CA GLN A 105 3.56 12.80 -6.27
C GLN A 105 4.34 11.63 -5.73
N LEU A 106 3.66 10.71 -5.04
CA LEU A 106 4.28 9.56 -4.42
C LEU A 106 3.36 8.38 -4.61
N SER A 107 3.88 7.29 -5.18
CA SER A 107 3.11 6.08 -5.39
C SER A 107 3.76 4.96 -4.63
N VAL A 108 2.99 4.27 -3.80
CA VAL A 108 3.51 3.17 -3.01
C VAL A 108 2.64 1.94 -3.15
N LEU A 109 3.29 0.77 -3.11
CA LEU A 109 2.62 -0.50 -2.95
C LEU A 109 2.48 -0.74 -1.46
N VAL A 110 1.28 -1.07 -1.02
CA VAL A 110 0.97 -1.26 0.40
C VAL A 110 0.69 -2.72 0.62
N ILE A 111 1.37 -3.32 1.58
CA ILE A 111 1.14 -4.71 1.95
C ILE A 111 0.73 -4.71 3.42
N LEU A 112 -0.49 -5.16 3.68
CA LEU A 112 -1.04 -5.20 5.03
C LEU A 112 -1.25 -6.64 5.45
N GLU A 113 -0.78 -6.96 6.63
CA GLU A 113 -1.02 -8.27 7.21
C GLU A 113 -2.37 -8.24 7.89
N LYS A 114 -3.30 -9.02 7.38
CA LYS A 114 -4.70 -8.98 7.85
C LYS A 114 -5.02 -10.13 8.80
N TRP A 115 -4.02 -10.78 9.32
CA TRP A 115 -4.22 -11.93 10.17
C TRP A 115 -5.02 -11.53 11.42
N ARG A 116 -6.02 -12.31 11.76
CA ARG A 116 -6.84 -12.08 12.96
C ARG A 116 -6.82 -13.34 13.81
N ARG A 117 -6.78 -13.14 15.10
CA ARG A 117 -6.75 -14.26 16.04
C ARG A 117 -8.10 -14.52 16.61
#